data_e2b05dbf4d11ad4c63c103fc76678b7d
#
_entry.id   e2b05dbf4d11ad4c63c103fc76678b7d
#
_cell.length_a   1.000
_cell.length_b   1.000
_cell.length_c   1.000
_cell.angle_alpha   90.00
_cell.angle_beta   90.00
_cell.angle_gamma   90.00
#
_symmetry.space_group_name_H-M   'P 1'
#
loop_
_entity.id
_entity.type
_entity.pdbx_description
1 polymer ?
#
loop_
_entity_poly.entity_id
_entity_poly.type
_entity_poly.pdbx_seq_one_letter_code
_entity_poly.pdbx_strand_id
1 'polypeptide(L)'
;MEIKRVNGKKGNKIELVNESWSTSRSWGHKTNVIVNGYDYGTYKVRYYNRTWESYAFQSCMSGAIAKVMRYNITRYLENYKYTNNITRFKKGQREELIAKYKESNDLMLDLEQTLQAINERNFD
;
A
#
# COMPACT_ATOMS: atom_id res chain seq x y z
N MET A 1 13.84 10.57 7.06
CA MET A 1 12.57 10.18 6.41
C MET A 1 12.65 10.48 4.93
N GLU A 2 12.26 9.55 4.11
CA GLU A 2 12.24 9.68 2.67
C GLU A 2 10.85 9.35 2.14
N ILE A 3 10.32 10.18 1.26
CA ILE A 3 9.01 9.96 0.66
C ILE A 3 9.18 9.78 -0.85
N LYS A 4 8.74 8.62 -1.35
CA LYS A 4 8.65 8.33 -2.78
C LYS A 4 7.20 8.48 -3.20
N ARG A 5 6.97 9.16 -4.31
CA ARG A 5 5.61 9.43 -4.82
C ARG A 5 5.45 8.82 -6.20
N VAL A 6 4.30 8.21 -6.40
CA VAL A 6 3.90 7.69 -7.71
C VAL A 6 2.50 8.17 -8.02
N ASN A 7 2.33 8.79 -9.18
CA ASN A 7 1.00 9.15 -9.69
C ASN A 7 0.51 8.00 -10.57
N GLY A 8 -0.48 7.28 -10.10
CA GLY A 8 -1.05 6.17 -10.82
C GLY A 8 -1.83 6.62 -12.06
N LYS A 9 -1.78 5.83 -13.11
CA LYS A 9 -2.50 6.11 -14.36
C LYS A 9 -4.01 6.14 -14.19
N LYS A 10 -4.52 5.50 -13.14
CA LYS A 10 -5.95 5.52 -12.78
C LYS A 10 -6.32 6.67 -11.84
N GLY A 11 -5.38 7.56 -11.55
CA GLY A 11 -5.61 8.77 -10.77
C GLY A 11 -5.29 8.67 -9.29
N ASN A 12 -4.79 7.53 -8.81
CA ASN A 12 -4.41 7.39 -7.41
C ASN A 12 -3.05 8.02 -7.15
N LYS A 13 -2.95 8.79 -6.08
CA LYS A 13 -1.69 9.37 -5.61
C LYS A 13 -1.13 8.47 -4.51
N ILE A 14 -0.04 7.80 -4.80
CA ILE A 14 0.59 6.83 -3.89
C ILE A 14 1.85 7.43 -3.32
N GLU A 15 1.94 7.42 -1.99
CA GLU A 15 3.12 7.87 -1.26
C GLU A 15 3.68 6.72 -0.43
N LEU A 16 4.98 6.50 -0.55
CA LEU A 16 5.72 5.53 0.23
C LEU A 16 6.62 6.30 1.19
N VAL A 17 6.22 6.32 2.45
CA VAL A 17 6.96 7.01 3.51
C VAL A 17 7.94 6.04 4.13
N ASN A 18 9.23 6.23 3.87
CA ASN A 18 10.30 5.34 4.28
C ASN A 18 11.07 5.93 5.46
N GLU A 19 11.26 5.11 6.49
CA GLU A 19 12.04 5.47 7.67
C GLU A 19 12.92 4.30 8.07
N SER A 20 14.11 4.62 8.64
CA SER A 20 14.97 3.65 9.28
C SER A 20 14.67 3.61 10.77
N TRP A 21 14.83 2.45 11.38
CA TRP A 21 14.73 2.28 12.82
C TRP A 21 15.88 1.42 13.32
N SER A 22 16.24 1.59 14.57
CA SER A 22 17.31 0.80 15.19
C SER A 22 17.05 0.58 16.67
N THR A 23 17.53 -0.55 17.14
CA THR A 23 17.61 -0.89 18.57
C THR A 23 19.04 -1.28 18.90
N SER A 24 19.31 -1.64 20.15
CA SER A 24 20.66 -2.10 20.57
C SER A 24 21.09 -3.41 19.89
N ARG A 25 20.14 -4.20 19.36
CA ARG A 25 20.41 -5.55 18.80
C ARG A 25 20.07 -5.71 17.34
N SER A 26 19.25 -4.84 16.82
CA SER A 26 18.76 -4.97 15.44
C SER A 26 18.49 -3.59 14.84
N TRP A 27 18.38 -3.57 13.54
CA TRP A 27 18.02 -2.37 12.80
C TRP A 27 17.12 -2.76 11.63
N GLY A 28 16.51 -1.82 11.01
CA GLY A 28 15.67 -2.12 9.86
C GLY A 28 15.07 -0.90 9.22
N HIS A 29 14.13 -1.17 8.36
CA HIS A 29 13.38 -0.18 7.62
C HIS A 29 11.90 -0.38 7.81
N LYS A 30 11.14 0.68 7.68
CA LYS A 30 9.68 0.62 7.63
C LYS A 30 9.16 1.51 6.52
N THR A 31 8.08 1.08 5.90
CA THR A 31 7.40 1.83 4.85
C THR A 31 5.92 1.90 5.16
N ASN A 32 5.39 3.12 5.19
CA ASN A 32 3.95 3.36 5.20
C ASN A 32 3.48 3.60 3.79
N VAL A 33 2.36 2.99 3.44
CA VAL A 33 1.70 3.20 2.15
C VAL A 33 0.50 4.10 2.36
N ILE A 34 0.55 5.28 1.76
CA ILE A 34 -0.52 6.27 1.82
C ILE A 34 -1.06 6.47 0.41
N VAL A 35 -2.36 6.31 0.24
CA VAL A 35 -3.02 6.48 -1.06
C VAL A 35 -4.11 7.52 -0.92
N ASN A 36 -4.01 8.60 -1.69
CA ASN A 36 -4.97 9.70 -1.66
C ASN A 36 -5.20 10.23 -0.23
N GLY A 37 -4.13 10.25 0.58
CA GLY A 37 -4.18 10.69 1.97
C GLY A 37 -4.63 9.62 2.98
N TYR A 38 -5.06 8.46 2.53
CA TYR A 38 -5.46 7.35 3.41
C TYR A 38 -4.27 6.44 3.71
N ASP A 39 -4.03 6.19 5.00
CA ASP A 39 -2.92 5.33 5.46
C ASP A 39 -3.36 3.86 5.47
N TYR A 40 -2.76 3.05 4.59
CA TYR A 40 -3.01 1.61 4.50
C TYR A 40 -2.16 0.78 5.46
N GLY A 41 -1.32 1.44 6.25
CA GLY A 41 -0.54 0.76 7.29
C GLY A 41 0.95 0.72 7.02
N THR A 42 1.66 0.14 7.97
CA THR A 42 3.12 0.10 7.99
C THR A 42 3.62 -1.32 7.78
N TYR A 43 4.62 -1.46 6.93
CA TYR A 43 5.37 -2.69 6.76
C TYR A 43 6.78 -2.49 7.32
N LYS A 44 7.22 -3.39 8.22
CA LYS A 44 8.54 -3.35 8.85
C LYS A 44 9.40 -4.53 8.41
N VAL A 45 10.66 -4.24 8.13
CA VAL A 45 11.68 -5.25 7.89
C VAL A 45 12.77 -5.10 8.94
N ARG A 46 13.17 -6.21 9.54
CA ARG A 46 14.21 -6.27 10.58
C ARG A 46 15.42 -7.01 10.06
N TYR A 47 16.60 -6.43 10.33
CA TYR A 47 17.88 -7.03 9.99
C TYR A 47 18.68 -7.29 11.28
N TYR A 48 19.28 -8.46 11.37
CA TYR A 48 20.12 -8.86 12.49
C TYR A 48 21.61 -8.73 12.19
N ASN A 49 21.96 -8.77 10.91
CA ASN A 49 23.33 -8.64 10.42
C ASN A 49 23.41 -7.45 9.46
N ARG A 50 24.65 -7.02 9.17
CA ARG A 50 24.84 -5.94 8.19
C ARG A 50 24.32 -6.37 6.83
N THR A 51 23.35 -5.64 6.35
CA THR A 51 22.76 -5.80 5.03
C THR A 51 23.02 -4.55 4.21
N TRP A 52 23.08 -4.68 2.90
CA TRP A 52 23.32 -3.54 2.03
C TRP A 52 22.13 -2.57 2.07
N GLU A 53 22.35 -1.38 2.60
CA GLU A 53 21.30 -0.37 2.79
C GLU A 53 20.57 0.01 1.50
N SER A 54 21.29 0.03 0.37
CA SER A 54 20.72 0.40 -0.92
C SER A 54 19.59 -0.52 -1.38
N TYR A 55 19.59 -1.77 -0.93
CA TYR A 55 18.53 -2.72 -1.29
C TYR A 55 17.43 -2.81 -0.25
N ALA A 56 17.71 -2.37 0.97
CA ALA A 56 16.79 -2.55 2.09
C ALA A 56 15.47 -1.79 1.90
N PHE A 57 15.52 -0.54 1.48
CA PHE A 57 14.31 0.24 1.21
C PHE A 57 13.52 -0.32 0.04
N GLN A 58 14.18 -0.76 -1.01
CA GLN A 58 13.50 -1.36 -2.16
C GLN A 58 12.69 -2.58 -1.74
N SER A 59 13.28 -3.48 -0.98
CA SER A 59 12.58 -4.67 -0.46
C SER A 59 11.45 -4.30 0.48
N CYS A 60 11.66 -3.30 1.33
CA CYS A 60 10.66 -2.83 2.27
C CYS A 60 9.47 -2.21 1.54
N MET A 61 9.71 -1.37 0.55
CA MET A 61 8.65 -0.77 -0.27
C MET A 61 7.86 -1.83 -1.05
N SER A 62 8.56 -2.79 -1.66
CA SER A 62 7.92 -3.88 -2.39
C SER A 62 7.03 -4.73 -1.46
N GLY A 63 7.54 -5.06 -0.27
CA GLY A 63 6.78 -5.79 0.74
C GLY A 63 5.57 -5.03 1.23
N ALA A 64 5.71 -3.72 1.42
CA ALA A 64 4.61 -2.85 1.84
C ALA A 64 3.48 -2.82 0.80
N ILE A 65 3.83 -2.65 -0.47
CA ILE A 65 2.85 -2.66 -1.57
C ILE A 65 2.17 -4.03 -1.67
N ALA A 66 2.95 -5.11 -1.61
CA ALA A 66 2.40 -6.47 -1.66
C ALA A 66 1.41 -6.74 -0.52
N LYS A 67 1.72 -6.25 0.68
CA LYS A 67 0.84 -6.38 1.84
C LYS A 67 -0.47 -5.63 1.64
N VAL A 68 -0.41 -4.40 1.13
CA VAL A 68 -1.62 -3.61 0.83
C VAL A 68 -2.49 -4.33 -0.20
N MET A 69 -1.88 -4.85 -1.27
CA MET A 69 -2.59 -5.57 -2.32
C MET A 69 -3.28 -6.82 -1.80
N ARG A 70 -2.62 -7.57 -0.91
CA ARG A 70 -3.13 -8.88 -0.43
C ARG A 70 -4.14 -8.76 0.70
N TYR A 71 -3.92 -7.86 1.65
CA TYR A 71 -4.66 -7.87 2.91
C TYR A 71 -5.46 -6.60 3.17
N ASN A 72 -4.84 -5.45 3.01
CA ASN A 72 -5.43 -4.22 3.51
C ASN A 72 -6.59 -3.73 2.66
N ILE A 73 -6.55 -3.96 1.35
CA ILE A 73 -7.66 -3.64 0.45
C ILE A 73 -8.85 -4.56 0.74
N THR A 74 -8.59 -5.86 0.92
CA THR A 74 -9.65 -6.82 1.28
C THR A 74 -10.33 -6.42 2.59
N ARG A 75 -9.55 -6.07 3.61
CA ARG A 75 -10.10 -5.59 4.89
C ARG A 75 -10.93 -4.33 4.73
N TYR A 76 -10.46 -3.40 3.92
CA TYR A 76 -11.21 -2.18 3.66
C TYR A 76 -12.58 -2.47 3.06
N LEU A 77 -12.65 -3.35 2.07
CA LEU A 77 -13.92 -3.75 1.45
C LEU A 77 -14.84 -4.50 2.42
N GLU A 78 -14.30 -5.39 3.23
CA GLU A 78 -15.07 -6.11 4.23
C GLU A 78 -15.64 -5.16 5.29
N ASN A 79 -14.83 -4.23 5.78
CA ASN A 79 -15.28 -3.21 6.73
C ASN A 79 -16.33 -2.29 6.12
N TYR A 80 -16.18 -1.93 4.86
CA TYR A 80 -17.14 -1.11 4.14
C TYR A 80 -18.51 -1.81 4.08
N LYS A 81 -18.53 -3.08 3.70
CA LYS A 81 -19.76 -3.89 3.67
C LYS A 81 -20.42 -3.95 5.04
N TYR A 82 -19.63 -4.22 6.07
CA TYR A 82 -20.13 -4.34 7.45
C TYR A 82 -20.71 -3.02 7.96
N THR A 83 -19.96 -1.94 7.82
CA THR A 83 -20.35 -0.61 8.31
C THR A 83 -21.61 -0.09 7.63
N ASN A 84 -21.80 -0.41 6.36
CA ASN A 84 -22.93 0.05 5.58
C ASN A 84 -24.09 -0.98 5.52
N ASN A 85 -24.00 -2.07 6.30
CA ASN A 85 -25.02 -3.12 6.37
C ASN A 85 -25.40 -3.69 4.99
N ILE A 86 -24.40 -3.89 4.12
CA ILE A 86 -24.63 -4.44 2.80
C ILE A 86 -24.74 -5.96 2.89
N THR A 87 -25.90 -6.44 3.34
CA THR A 87 -26.20 -7.87 3.45
C THR A 87 -27.13 -8.35 2.35
N ARG A 88 -27.89 -7.43 1.75
CA ARG A 88 -28.77 -7.69 0.62
C ARG A 88 -28.66 -6.56 -0.39
N PHE A 89 -28.77 -6.89 -1.66
CA PHE A 89 -28.73 -5.88 -2.71
C PHE A 89 -30.06 -5.13 -2.82
N LYS A 90 -30.25 -4.15 -1.96
CA LYS A 90 -31.33 -3.18 -2.12
C LYS A 90 -30.98 -2.23 -3.28
N LYS A 91 -32.02 -1.60 -3.84
CA LYS A 91 -31.84 -0.59 -4.88
C LYS A 91 -30.88 0.51 -4.38
N GLY A 92 -29.82 0.80 -5.14
CA GLY A 92 -28.79 1.75 -4.81
C GLY A 92 -27.55 1.14 -4.14
N GLN A 93 -27.71 0.09 -3.30
CA GLN A 93 -26.58 -0.54 -2.61
C GLN A 93 -25.70 -1.35 -3.58
N ARG A 94 -26.33 -1.95 -4.58
CA ARG A 94 -25.60 -2.73 -5.61
C ARG A 94 -24.67 -1.82 -6.41
N GLU A 95 -25.17 -0.69 -6.87
CA GLU A 95 -24.40 0.28 -7.65
C GLU A 95 -23.26 0.85 -6.79
N GLU A 96 -23.52 1.17 -5.53
CA GLU A 96 -22.52 1.65 -4.61
C GLU A 96 -21.39 0.62 -4.39
N LEU A 97 -21.74 -0.64 -4.21
CA LEU A 97 -20.77 -1.72 -4.03
C LEU A 97 -19.95 -1.95 -5.30
N ILE A 98 -20.60 -1.92 -6.47
CA ILE A 98 -19.91 -2.03 -7.76
C ILE A 98 -18.90 -0.89 -7.92
N ALA A 99 -19.29 0.34 -7.58
CA ALA A 99 -18.39 1.49 -7.63
C ALA A 99 -17.18 1.30 -6.71
N LYS A 100 -17.37 0.76 -5.51
CA LYS A 100 -16.27 0.46 -4.57
C LYS A 100 -15.33 -0.62 -5.10
N TYR A 101 -15.86 -1.66 -5.71
CA TYR A 101 -15.02 -2.69 -6.35
C TYR A 101 -14.23 -2.13 -7.53
N LYS A 102 -14.83 -1.25 -8.32
CA LYS A 102 -14.14 -0.58 -9.41
C LYS A 102 -13.00 0.29 -8.90
N GLU A 103 -13.25 1.10 -7.85
CA GLU A 103 -12.21 1.90 -7.20
C GLU A 103 -11.05 1.02 -6.72
N SER A 104 -11.35 -0.13 -6.12
CA SER A 104 -10.34 -1.07 -5.64
C SER A 104 -9.55 -1.70 -6.79
N ASN A 105 -10.19 -2.04 -7.90
CA ASN A 105 -9.51 -2.56 -9.08
C ASN A 105 -8.57 -1.52 -9.68
N ASP A 106 -9.01 -0.26 -9.78
CA ASP A 106 -8.17 0.84 -10.26
C ASP A 106 -6.98 1.07 -9.33
N LEU A 107 -7.19 0.99 -8.02
CA LEU A 107 -6.12 1.08 -7.04
C LEU A 107 -5.12 -0.08 -7.20
N MET A 108 -5.60 -1.31 -7.41
CA MET A 108 -4.74 -2.46 -7.65
C MET A 108 -3.84 -2.26 -8.87
N LEU A 109 -4.39 -1.73 -9.96
CA LEU A 109 -3.61 -1.43 -11.17
C LEU A 109 -2.54 -0.36 -10.89
N ASP A 110 -2.88 0.67 -10.14
CA ASP A 110 -1.93 1.72 -9.76
C ASP A 110 -0.85 1.20 -8.79
N LEU A 111 -1.20 0.27 -7.90
CA LEU A 111 -0.23 -0.39 -7.01
C LEU A 111 0.71 -1.31 -7.79
N GLU A 112 0.22 -2.02 -8.80
CA GLU A 112 1.07 -2.81 -9.71
C GLU A 112 2.06 -1.91 -10.46
N GLN A 113 1.60 -0.77 -10.94
CA GLN A 113 2.45 0.25 -11.57
C GLN A 113 3.52 0.74 -10.59
N THR A 114 3.14 0.99 -9.33
CA THR A 114 4.07 1.41 -8.28
C THR A 114 5.12 0.34 -8.01
N LEU A 115 4.70 -0.92 -7.95
CA LEU A 115 5.62 -2.04 -7.75
C LEU A 115 6.64 -2.12 -8.89
N GLN A 116 6.20 -1.93 -10.12
CA GLN A 116 7.08 -1.87 -11.28
C GLN A 116 8.07 -0.71 -11.17
N ALA A 117 7.60 0.48 -10.76
CA ALA A 117 8.47 1.64 -10.56
C ALA A 117 9.54 1.38 -9.47
N ILE A 118 9.17 0.68 -8.40
CA ILE A 118 10.12 0.26 -7.35
C ILE A 118 11.20 -0.64 -7.95
N ASN A 119 10.79 -1.66 -8.71
CA ASN A 119 11.71 -2.62 -9.30
C ASN A 119 12.65 -1.99 -10.33
N GLU A 120 12.18 -1.02 -11.07
CA GLU A 120 12.96 -0.27 -12.06
C GLU A 120 13.67 0.94 -11.45
N ARG A 121 13.44 1.25 -10.19
CA ARG A 121 13.94 2.44 -9.48
C ARG A 121 13.56 3.73 -10.21
N ASN A 122 12.38 3.75 -10.79
CA ASN A 122 11.87 4.85 -11.59
C ASN A 122 10.76 5.59 -10.83
N PHE A 123 11.17 6.56 -10.00
CA PHE A 123 10.27 7.42 -9.25
C PHE A 123 10.31 8.85 -9.79
N ASP A 124 9.17 9.45 -9.81
CA ASP A 124 9.03 10.87 -10.13
C ASP A 124 9.37 11.77 -8.94
#